data_63a65c6050128346b000d4613723f8b6
#
_entry.id   63a65c6050128346b000d4613723f8b6
#
_cell.length_a   1.000
_cell.length_b   1.000
_cell.length_c   1.000
_cell.angle_alpha   90.00
_cell.angle_beta   90.00
_cell.angle_gamma   90.00
#
_symmetry.space_group_name_H-M   'P 1'
#
loop_
_entity.id
_entity.type
_entity.pdbx_description
1 polymer ?
#
loop_
_entity_poly.entity_id
_entity_poly.type
_entity_poly.pdbx_seq_one_letter_code
_entity_poly.pdbx_strand_id
1 'polypeptide(L)'
;ITLLLGGFSIAVEKEDGHWGLLSTYPLSTYSFLWGKWIGLTVILLTMLFFSFGLAGIISVIFNQALTLSTLLFFWIFSSILALVYLSIALLIGSFAKNRWQALIIGIGVWFLTVIIWPLLVIGTLSHLPSYKLIQPILQVLTILNPAEFVRVFSIMRLGAGSAFGADYDMWITWATSDYGLFIFFSIFIC
;
A
#
# COMPACT_ATOMS: atom_id res chain seq x y z
N ILE A 1 -7.63 6.22 2.82
CA ILE A 1 -8.03 7.25 1.84
C ILE A 1 -8.02 6.67 0.43
N THR A 2 -6.92 6.06 -0.05
CA THR A 2 -6.78 5.52 -1.42
C THR A 2 -7.87 4.51 -1.78
N LEU A 3 -8.17 3.55 -0.89
CA LEU A 3 -9.23 2.56 -1.08
C LEU A 3 -10.61 3.21 -1.22
N LEU A 4 -10.88 4.23 -0.44
CA LEU A 4 -12.15 4.95 -0.48
C LEU A 4 -12.27 5.77 -1.77
N LEU A 5 -11.24 6.53 -2.12
CA LEU A 5 -11.25 7.36 -3.34
C LEU A 5 -11.40 6.51 -4.61
N GLY A 6 -10.62 5.46 -4.76
CA GLY A 6 -10.66 4.61 -5.94
C GLY A 6 -11.98 3.85 -6.07
N GLY A 7 -12.42 3.18 -5.01
CA GLY A 7 -13.66 2.40 -5.01
C GLY A 7 -14.90 3.26 -5.21
N PHE A 8 -14.96 4.38 -4.50
CA PHE A 8 -16.06 5.34 -4.60
C PHE A 8 -16.16 5.96 -5.99
N SER A 9 -15.02 6.33 -6.57
CA SER A 9 -14.95 6.97 -7.88
C SER A 9 -15.59 6.15 -9.02
N ILE A 10 -15.47 4.81 -9.01
CA ILE A 10 -16.13 3.94 -9.99
C ILE A 10 -17.59 3.67 -9.61
N ALA A 11 -17.85 3.43 -8.32
CA ALA A 11 -19.18 3.05 -7.87
C ALA A 11 -20.21 4.19 -8.07
N VAL A 12 -19.79 5.46 -7.89
CA VAL A 12 -20.63 6.63 -8.16
C VAL A 12 -21.02 6.73 -9.64
N GLU A 13 -20.09 6.54 -10.56
CA GLU A 13 -20.39 6.59 -12.00
C GLU A 13 -21.34 5.48 -12.44
N LYS A 14 -21.29 4.32 -11.77
CA LYS A 14 -22.28 3.26 -12.00
C LYS A 14 -23.67 3.67 -11.50
N GLU A 15 -23.72 4.25 -10.30
CA GLU A 15 -24.99 4.64 -9.66
C GLU A 15 -25.67 5.78 -10.38
N ASP A 16 -24.90 6.75 -10.89
CA ASP A 16 -25.40 7.90 -11.65
C ASP A 16 -25.79 7.55 -13.11
N GLY A 17 -25.66 6.28 -13.51
CA GLY A 17 -26.06 5.80 -14.85
C GLY A 17 -25.12 6.22 -15.98
N HIS A 18 -23.96 6.81 -15.68
CA HIS A 18 -22.96 7.23 -16.68
C HIS A 18 -22.42 6.05 -17.52
N TRP A 19 -22.53 4.82 -17.03
CA TRP A 19 -22.19 3.62 -17.80
C TRP A 19 -23.06 3.42 -19.02
N GLY A 20 -24.34 3.85 -18.98
CA GLY A 20 -25.22 3.84 -20.14
C GLY A 20 -24.75 4.81 -21.22
N LEU A 21 -24.25 5.98 -20.82
CA LEU A 21 -23.68 6.96 -21.75
C LEU A 21 -22.32 6.51 -22.31
N LEU A 22 -21.46 5.88 -21.47
CA LEU A 22 -20.19 5.33 -21.93
C LEU A 22 -20.35 4.21 -22.95
N SER A 23 -21.45 3.44 -22.91
CA SER A 23 -21.73 2.39 -23.89
C SER A 23 -22.09 2.94 -25.30
N THR A 24 -22.48 4.21 -25.41
CA THR A 24 -22.75 4.88 -26.69
C THR A 24 -21.47 5.42 -27.36
N TYR A 25 -20.38 5.55 -26.60
CA TYR A 25 -19.08 5.95 -27.13
C TYR A 25 -18.23 4.71 -27.49
N PRO A 26 -17.42 4.76 -28.56
CA PRO A 26 -16.54 3.66 -28.96
C PRO A 26 -15.30 3.55 -28.06
N LEU A 27 -15.47 3.71 -26.74
CA LEU A 27 -14.38 3.58 -25.76
C LEU A 27 -14.37 2.17 -25.18
N SER A 28 -13.21 1.52 -25.21
CA SER A 28 -13.05 0.24 -24.54
C SER A 28 -13.06 0.43 -23.02
N THR A 29 -13.65 -0.51 -22.30
CA THR A 29 -13.65 -0.53 -20.82
C THR A 29 -12.23 -0.43 -20.24
N TYR A 30 -11.24 -1.01 -20.93
CA TYR A 30 -9.84 -0.91 -20.55
C TYR A 30 -9.32 0.53 -20.60
N SER A 31 -9.58 1.26 -21.69
CA SER A 31 -9.13 2.66 -21.81
C SER A 31 -9.72 3.54 -20.72
N PHE A 32 -10.98 3.29 -20.35
CA PHE A 32 -11.64 4.01 -19.27
C PHE A 32 -10.99 3.72 -17.91
N LEU A 33 -10.76 2.45 -17.58
CA LEU A 33 -10.11 2.05 -16.30
C LEU A 33 -8.69 2.58 -16.20
N TRP A 34 -7.90 2.48 -17.28
CA TRP A 34 -6.54 3.03 -17.31
C TRP A 34 -6.52 4.54 -17.16
N GLY A 35 -7.41 5.26 -17.86
CA GLY A 35 -7.52 6.70 -17.73
C GLY A 35 -7.84 7.12 -16.29
N LYS A 36 -8.75 6.39 -15.64
CA LYS A 36 -9.12 6.64 -14.26
C LYS A 36 -7.99 6.30 -13.28
N TRP A 37 -7.30 5.17 -13.49
CA TRP A 37 -6.14 4.78 -12.69
C TRP A 37 -5.03 5.84 -12.78
N ILE A 38 -4.69 6.31 -13.98
CA ILE A 38 -3.67 7.35 -14.19
C ILE A 38 -4.11 8.67 -13.52
N GLY A 39 -5.36 9.11 -13.74
CA GLY A 39 -5.86 10.35 -13.16
C GLY A 39 -5.82 10.35 -11.63
N LEU A 40 -6.28 9.28 -11.00
CA LEU A 40 -6.23 9.13 -9.54
C LEU A 40 -4.79 8.99 -9.02
N THR A 41 -3.92 8.33 -9.78
CA THR A 41 -2.48 8.24 -9.44
C THR A 41 -1.84 9.62 -9.39
N VAL A 42 -2.07 10.46 -10.38
CA VAL A 42 -1.52 11.83 -10.41
C VAL A 42 -2.00 12.63 -9.19
N ILE A 43 -3.29 12.55 -8.86
CA ILE A 43 -3.85 13.23 -7.69
C ILE A 43 -3.19 12.74 -6.40
N LEU A 44 -3.08 11.41 -6.21
CA LEU A 44 -2.49 10.83 -5.01
C LEU A 44 -1.01 11.16 -4.86
N LEU A 45 -0.23 11.07 -5.95
CA LEU A 45 1.19 11.42 -5.93
C LEU A 45 1.40 12.91 -5.63
N THR A 46 0.55 13.78 -6.18
CA THR A 46 0.59 15.22 -5.91
C THR A 46 0.30 15.49 -4.43
N MET A 47 -0.74 14.86 -3.85
CA MET A 47 -1.06 15.00 -2.43
C MET A 47 0.09 14.51 -1.54
N LEU A 48 0.70 13.36 -1.87
CA LEU A 48 1.85 12.83 -1.14
C LEU A 48 3.05 13.77 -1.23
N PHE A 49 3.32 14.33 -2.42
CA PHE A 49 4.42 15.26 -2.62
C PHE A 49 4.28 16.51 -1.74
N PHE A 50 3.10 17.12 -1.73
CA PHE A 50 2.84 18.27 -0.87
C PHE A 50 2.89 17.90 0.62
N SER A 51 2.36 16.76 1.01
CA SER A 51 2.37 16.30 2.40
C SER A 51 3.79 16.10 2.92
N PHE A 52 4.64 15.39 2.20
CA PHE A 52 6.04 15.18 2.58
C PHE A 52 6.89 16.45 2.43
N GLY A 53 6.59 17.30 1.45
CA GLY A 53 7.22 18.62 1.31
C GLY A 53 6.96 19.51 2.51
N LEU A 54 5.71 19.60 2.96
CA LEU A 54 5.34 20.35 4.17
C LEU A 54 5.97 19.76 5.43
N ALA A 55 5.97 18.43 5.56
CA ALA A 55 6.64 17.76 6.68
C ALA A 55 8.15 18.07 6.73
N GLY A 56 8.80 18.13 5.56
CA GLY A 56 10.20 18.54 5.44
C GLY A 56 10.43 19.96 5.90
N ILE A 57 9.62 20.92 5.47
CA ILE A 57 9.70 22.33 5.89
C ILE A 57 9.53 22.45 7.41
N ILE A 58 8.50 21.79 7.96
CA ILE A 58 8.23 21.80 9.39
C ILE A 58 9.41 21.23 10.18
N SER A 59 10.01 20.13 9.72
CA SER A 59 11.16 19.51 10.39
C SER A 59 12.37 20.44 10.49
N VAL A 60 12.61 21.24 9.44
CA VAL A 60 13.67 22.25 9.44
C VAL A 60 13.38 23.37 10.45
N ILE A 61 12.14 23.85 10.51
CA ILE A 61 11.74 24.93 11.44
C ILE A 61 11.94 24.50 12.91
N PHE A 62 11.62 23.23 13.22
CA PHE A 62 11.75 22.69 14.59
C PHE A 62 13.14 22.11 14.88
N ASN A 63 14.12 22.33 14.01
CA ASN A 63 15.50 21.85 14.17
C ASN A 63 15.60 20.30 14.30
N GLN A 64 14.59 19.58 13.86
CA GLN A 64 14.58 18.12 13.76
C GLN A 64 14.97 17.77 12.32
N ALA A 65 16.26 17.63 12.06
CA ALA A 65 16.78 17.40 10.72
C ALA A 65 16.38 16.00 10.18
N LEU A 66 15.17 15.90 9.61
CA LEU A 66 14.88 14.80 8.71
C LEU A 66 15.74 14.99 7.46
N THR A 67 16.61 14.04 7.17
CA THR A 67 17.45 14.11 5.98
C THR A 67 16.58 14.02 4.73
N LEU A 68 16.98 14.70 3.66
CA LEU A 68 16.27 14.63 2.37
C LEU A 68 16.15 13.17 1.89
N SER A 69 17.16 12.35 2.14
CA SER A 69 17.15 10.92 1.82
C SER A 69 16.00 10.19 2.53
N THR A 70 15.79 10.46 3.81
CA THR A 70 14.70 9.86 4.60
C THR A 70 13.33 10.29 4.08
N LEU A 71 13.16 11.58 3.74
CA LEU A 71 11.91 12.09 3.18
C LEU A 71 11.59 11.46 1.82
N LEU A 72 12.58 11.38 0.93
CA LEU A 72 12.43 10.74 -0.39
C LEU A 72 12.11 9.25 -0.24
N PHE A 73 12.76 8.57 0.71
CA PHE A 73 12.50 7.18 1.01
C PHE A 73 11.02 6.96 1.40
N PHE A 74 10.52 7.71 2.38
CA PHE A 74 9.12 7.60 2.79
C PHE A 74 8.14 7.98 1.67
N TRP A 75 8.46 8.99 0.87
CA TRP A 75 7.63 9.39 -0.27
C TRP A 75 7.51 8.28 -1.31
N ILE A 76 8.63 7.64 -1.68
CA ILE A 76 8.65 6.53 -2.64
C ILE A 76 7.84 5.35 -2.12
N PHE A 77 8.09 4.91 -0.88
CA PHE A 77 7.39 3.75 -0.31
C PHE A 77 5.89 4.00 -0.12
N SER A 78 5.51 5.20 0.31
CA SER A 78 4.10 5.60 0.41
C SER A 78 3.43 5.65 -0.95
N SER A 79 4.14 6.09 -1.98
CA SER A 79 3.63 6.13 -3.36
C SER A 79 3.36 4.73 -3.89
N ILE A 80 4.29 3.79 -3.71
CA ILE A 80 4.11 2.40 -4.12
C ILE A 80 2.89 1.77 -3.41
N LEU A 81 2.80 1.95 -2.10
CA LEU A 81 1.67 1.45 -1.32
C LEU A 81 0.34 2.06 -1.79
N ALA A 82 0.33 3.36 -2.08
CA ALA A 82 -0.85 4.05 -2.61
C ALA A 82 -1.28 3.47 -3.97
N LEU A 83 -0.34 3.16 -4.87
CA LEU A 83 -0.62 2.57 -6.19
C LEU A 83 -1.23 1.16 -6.06
N VAL A 84 -0.68 0.32 -5.19
CA VAL A 84 -1.22 -1.01 -4.94
C VAL A 84 -2.64 -0.93 -4.39
N TYR A 85 -2.86 -0.10 -3.36
CA TYR A 85 -4.20 0.09 -2.81
C TYR A 85 -5.17 0.76 -3.78
N LEU A 86 -4.69 1.61 -4.69
CA LEU A 86 -5.51 2.18 -5.76
C LEU A 86 -5.99 1.09 -6.72
N SER A 87 -5.12 0.17 -7.11
CA SER A 87 -5.48 -0.95 -7.98
C SER A 87 -6.55 -1.84 -7.32
N ILE A 88 -6.38 -2.17 -6.03
CA ILE A 88 -7.38 -2.91 -5.25
C ILE A 88 -8.69 -2.10 -5.16
N ALA A 89 -8.61 -0.79 -4.96
CA ALA A 89 -9.78 0.08 -4.87
C ALA A 89 -10.61 0.11 -6.16
N LEU A 90 -9.95 0.18 -7.30
CA LEU A 90 -10.62 0.13 -8.60
C LEU A 90 -11.28 -1.23 -8.84
N LEU A 91 -10.66 -2.32 -8.42
CA LEU A 91 -11.28 -3.64 -8.44
C LEU A 91 -12.54 -3.67 -7.55
N ILE A 92 -12.47 -3.19 -6.33
CA ILE A 92 -13.62 -3.10 -5.42
C ILE A 92 -14.75 -2.30 -6.07
N GLY A 93 -14.44 -1.10 -6.62
CA GLY A 93 -15.41 -0.26 -7.31
C GLY A 93 -16.03 -0.94 -8.52
N SER A 94 -15.27 -1.76 -9.26
CA SER A 94 -15.78 -2.50 -10.42
C SER A 94 -16.78 -3.60 -10.03
N PHE A 95 -16.62 -4.25 -8.89
CA PHE A 95 -17.54 -5.26 -8.39
C PHE A 95 -18.70 -4.70 -7.57
N ALA A 96 -18.53 -3.54 -6.95
CA ALA A 96 -19.58 -2.90 -6.15
C ALA A 96 -20.78 -2.47 -7.01
N LYS A 97 -22.00 -2.66 -6.48
CA LYS A 97 -23.24 -2.26 -7.13
C LYS A 97 -23.57 -0.78 -6.87
N ASN A 98 -23.20 -0.27 -5.72
CA ASN A 98 -23.44 1.11 -5.30
C ASN A 98 -22.27 1.65 -4.47
N ARG A 99 -22.27 2.97 -4.24
CA ARG A 99 -21.21 3.67 -3.48
C ARG A 99 -21.06 3.15 -2.03
N TRP A 100 -22.17 2.79 -1.39
CA TRP A 100 -22.15 2.29 -0.01
C TRP A 100 -21.47 0.93 0.10
N GLN A 101 -21.75 0.04 -0.85
CA GLN A 101 -21.09 -1.26 -0.91
C GLN A 101 -19.58 -1.11 -1.16
N ALA A 102 -19.17 -0.22 -2.06
CA ALA A 102 -17.75 0.06 -2.30
C ALA A 102 -17.05 0.58 -1.02
N LEU A 103 -17.70 1.48 -0.27
CA LEU A 103 -17.19 1.99 0.99
C LEU A 103 -17.02 0.90 2.04
N ILE A 104 -18.06 0.07 2.25
CA ILE A 104 -18.03 -1.00 3.26
C ILE A 104 -16.93 -2.01 2.94
N ILE A 105 -16.83 -2.45 1.67
CA ILE A 105 -15.78 -3.39 1.25
C ILE A 105 -14.41 -2.75 1.40
N GLY A 106 -14.24 -1.47 0.98
CA GLY A 106 -12.98 -0.75 1.09
C GLY A 106 -12.50 -0.61 2.55
N ILE A 107 -13.41 -0.25 3.47
CA ILE A 107 -13.11 -0.20 4.90
C ILE A 107 -12.77 -1.59 5.43
N GLY A 108 -13.50 -2.62 5.01
CA GLY A 108 -13.25 -4.01 5.41
C GLY A 108 -11.86 -4.49 4.97
N VAL A 109 -11.47 -4.23 3.73
CA VAL A 109 -10.13 -4.57 3.20
C VAL A 109 -9.04 -3.80 3.96
N TRP A 110 -9.24 -2.50 4.23
CA TRP A 110 -8.30 -1.72 5.03
C TRP A 110 -8.15 -2.29 6.44
N PHE A 111 -9.26 -2.57 7.10
CA PHE A 111 -9.27 -3.11 8.46
C PHE A 111 -8.58 -4.48 8.53
N LEU A 112 -8.85 -5.33 7.55
CA LEU A 112 -8.23 -6.65 7.44
C LEU A 112 -6.70 -6.53 7.24
N THR A 113 -6.25 -5.70 6.29
CA THR A 113 -4.83 -5.62 5.94
C THR A 113 -3.99 -4.87 6.97
N VAL A 114 -4.55 -3.84 7.63
CA VAL A 114 -3.78 -2.96 8.53
C VAL A 114 -3.92 -3.36 10.00
N ILE A 115 -5.08 -3.85 10.41
CA ILE A 115 -5.37 -4.14 11.83
C ILE A 115 -5.39 -5.65 12.09
N ILE A 116 -6.22 -6.40 11.37
CA ILE A 116 -6.38 -7.83 11.63
C ILE A 116 -5.13 -8.61 11.25
N TRP A 117 -4.48 -8.26 10.14
CA TRP A 117 -3.34 -9.02 9.63
C TRP A 117 -2.18 -9.13 10.63
N PRO A 118 -1.66 -8.05 11.24
CA PRO A 118 -0.62 -8.16 12.26
C PRO A 118 -1.04 -9.04 13.46
N LEU A 119 -2.30 -8.96 13.86
CA LEU A 119 -2.83 -9.81 14.94
C LEU A 119 -2.86 -11.30 14.56
N LEU A 120 -3.23 -11.60 13.30
CA LEU A 120 -3.17 -12.95 12.76
C LEU A 120 -1.73 -13.48 12.72
N VAL A 121 -0.77 -12.65 12.31
CA VAL A 121 0.65 -13.02 12.29
C VAL A 121 1.12 -13.37 13.71
N ILE A 122 0.86 -12.51 14.69
CA ILE A 122 1.23 -12.77 16.09
C ILE A 122 0.53 -14.02 16.62
N GLY A 123 -0.78 -14.15 16.36
CA GLY A 123 -1.57 -15.30 16.81
C GLY A 123 -1.10 -16.62 16.23
N THR A 124 -0.78 -16.67 14.94
CA THR A 124 -0.27 -17.90 14.30
C THR A 124 1.12 -18.28 14.79
N LEU A 125 2.00 -17.31 14.98
CA LEU A 125 3.36 -17.56 15.46
C LEU A 125 3.38 -18.06 16.90
N SER A 126 2.48 -17.57 17.76
CA SER A 126 2.41 -17.97 19.17
C SER A 126 1.99 -19.43 19.39
N HIS A 127 1.35 -20.06 18.39
CA HIS A 127 0.87 -21.44 18.46
C HIS A 127 1.82 -22.46 17.80
N LEU A 128 2.93 -21.99 17.19
CA LEU A 128 3.87 -22.89 16.51
C LEU A 128 4.80 -23.58 17.51
N PRO A 129 4.83 -24.92 17.54
CA PRO A 129 5.65 -25.68 18.49
C PRO A 129 7.13 -25.72 18.13
N SER A 130 7.49 -25.31 16.90
CA SER A 130 8.85 -25.42 16.38
C SER A 130 9.41 -24.06 15.94
N TYR A 131 10.48 -23.64 16.58
CA TYR A 131 11.19 -22.39 16.27
C TYR A 131 11.67 -22.32 14.82
N LYS A 132 12.00 -23.47 14.20
CA LYS A 132 12.47 -23.55 12.81
C LYS A 132 11.40 -23.17 11.78
N LEU A 133 10.13 -23.25 12.13
CA LEU A 133 9.02 -22.93 11.23
C LEU A 133 8.55 -21.48 11.33
N ILE A 134 8.92 -20.78 12.40
CA ILE A 134 8.50 -19.40 12.65
C ILE A 134 9.01 -18.49 11.53
N GLN A 135 10.28 -18.56 11.20
CA GLN A 135 10.93 -17.67 10.22
C GLN A 135 10.33 -17.79 8.82
N PRO A 136 10.20 -18.98 8.17
CA PRO A 136 9.62 -19.08 6.84
C PRO A 136 8.13 -18.70 6.80
N ILE A 137 7.36 -19.04 7.83
CA ILE A 137 5.93 -18.68 7.90
C ILE A 137 5.77 -17.17 8.02
N LEU A 138 6.57 -16.53 8.87
CA LEU A 138 6.57 -15.08 9.04
C LEU A 138 6.93 -14.37 7.73
N GLN A 139 7.91 -14.86 6.97
CA GLN A 139 8.28 -14.34 5.67
C GLN A 139 7.11 -14.39 4.69
N VAL A 140 6.46 -15.53 4.56
CA VAL A 140 5.31 -15.71 3.66
C VAL A 140 4.17 -14.78 4.06
N LEU A 141 3.82 -14.72 5.34
CA LEU A 141 2.74 -13.86 5.84
C LEU A 141 3.03 -12.36 5.62
N THR A 142 4.28 -11.96 5.76
CA THR A 142 4.69 -10.55 5.49
C THR A 142 4.57 -10.20 4.01
N ILE A 143 4.98 -11.09 3.10
CA ILE A 143 4.91 -10.85 1.63
C ILE A 143 3.46 -10.84 1.14
N LEU A 144 2.58 -11.66 1.72
CA LEU A 144 1.18 -11.74 1.31
C LEU A 144 0.39 -10.45 1.53
N ASN A 145 0.81 -9.60 2.45
CA ASN A 145 0.15 -8.33 2.74
C ASN A 145 1.04 -7.15 2.33
N PRO A 146 0.66 -6.38 1.29
CA PRO A 146 1.46 -5.26 0.81
C PRO A 146 1.69 -4.17 1.88
N ALA A 147 0.72 -3.93 2.77
CA ALA A 147 0.88 -2.96 3.85
C ALA A 147 1.93 -3.42 4.88
N GLU A 148 1.87 -4.69 5.25
CA GLU A 148 2.83 -5.29 6.19
C GLU A 148 4.23 -5.35 5.59
N PHE A 149 4.31 -5.76 4.33
CA PHE A 149 5.60 -5.85 3.62
C PHE A 149 6.30 -4.49 3.52
N VAL A 150 5.58 -3.44 3.09
CA VAL A 150 6.12 -2.07 3.03
C VAL A 150 6.51 -1.57 4.41
N ARG A 151 5.70 -1.82 5.43
CA ARG A 151 5.96 -1.41 6.81
C ARG A 151 7.24 -2.05 7.36
N VAL A 152 7.34 -3.38 7.29
CA VAL A 152 8.49 -4.14 7.79
C VAL A 152 9.75 -3.76 7.05
N PHE A 153 9.70 -3.71 5.71
CA PHE A 153 10.83 -3.31 4.89
C PHE A 153 11.33 -1.89 5.22
N SER A 154 10.40 -0.94 5.40
CA SER A 154 10.74 0.44 5.73
C SER A 154 11.45 0.55 7.09
N ILE A 155 10.96 -0.16 8.11
CA ILE A 155 11.54 -0.16 9.45
C ILE A 155 12.97 -0.77 9.44
N MET A 156 13.15 -1.86 8.70
CA MET A 156 14.47 -2.49 8.55
C MET A 156 15.48 -1.57 7.86
N ARG A 157 15.05 -0.89 6.80
CA ARG A 157 15.91 0.03 6.04
C ARG A 157 16.32 1.27 6.84
N LEU A 158 15.47 1.72 7.75
CA LEU A 158 15.77 2.84 8.65
C LEU A 158 16.71 2.47 9.83
N GLY A 159 17.20 1.23 9.88
CA GLY A 159 18.10 0.76 10.92
C GLY A 159 17.43 0.35 12.23
N ALA A 160 16.08 0.35 12.28
CA ALA A 160 15.32 -0.10 13.44
C ALA A 160 14.97 -1.60 13.39
N GLY A 161 15.61 -2.37 12.51
CA GLY A 161 15.37 -3.80 12.33
C GLY A 161 15.62 -4.63 13.57
N SER A 162 16.57 -4.21 14.42
CA SER A 162 16.85 -4.87 15.71
C SER A 162 15.66 -4.93 16.68
N ALA A 163 14.66 -4.05 16.49
CA ALA A 163 13.42 -4.06 17.27
C ALA A 163 12.55 -5.31 17.01
N PHE A 164 12.76 -6.01 15.88
CA PHE A 164 12.01 -7.22 15.54
C PHE A 164 12.64 -8.52 16.09
N GLY A 165 13.85 -8.44 16.68
CA GLY A 165 14.57 -9.59 17.23
C GLY A 165 15.40 -10.36 16.20
N ALA A 166 16.13 -11.38 16.68
CA ALA A 166 17.08 -12.17 15.88
C ALA A 166 16.44 -12.95 14.72
N ASP A 167 15.14 -13.21 14.78
CA ASP A 167 14.40 -13.93 13.72
C ASP A 167 14.33 -13.14 12.41
N TYR A 168 14.57 -11.83 12.46
CA TYR A 168 14.56 -10.94 11.29
C TYR A 168 15.95 -10.62 10.74
N ASP A 169 17.04 -11.16 11.28
CA ASP A 169 18.39 -10.83 10.83
C ASP A 169 18.62 -11.09 9.34
N MET A 170 18.07 -12.18 8.80
CA MET A 170 18.13 -12.47 7.37
C MET A 170 17.36 -11.42 6.54
N TRP A 171 16.23 -10.95 7.05
CA TRP A 171 15.44 -9.89 6.42
C TRP A 171 16.15 -8.54 6.48
N ILE A 172 16.82 -8.24 7.59
CA ILE A 172 17.59 -7.01 7.76
C ILE A 172 18.73 -6.96 6.74
N THR A 173 19.50 -8.04 6.61
CA THR A 173 20.60 -8.13 5.64
C THR A 173 20.10 -8.03 4.20
N TRP A 174 18.97 -8.68 3.90
CA TRP A 174 18.35 -8.59 2.59
C TRP A 174 17.78 -7.20 2.30
N ALA A 175 17.02 -6.61 3.22
CA ALA A 175 16.39 -5.30 3.05
C ALA A 175 17.40 -4.15 2.96
N THR A 176 18.56 -4.28 3.60
CA THR A 176 19.64 -3.28 3.55
C THR A 176 20.51 -3.41 2.29
N SER A 177 20.47 -4.55 1.60
CA SER A 177 21.19 -4.77 0.35
C SER A 177 20.53 -4.02 -0.83
N ASP A 178 21.34 -3.75 -1.90
CA ASP A 178 20.82 -3.16 -3.13
C ASP A 178 19.91 -4.13 -3.89
N TYR A 179 20.17 -5.42 -3.79
CA TYR A 179 19.30 -6.47 -4.33
C TYR A 179 17.91 -6.48 -3.68
N GLY A 180 17.84 -6.19 -2.39
CA GLY A 180 16.58 -6.09 -1.65
C GLY A 180 15.67 -4.99 -2.22
N LEU A 181 16.23 -3.83 -2.54
CA LEU A 181 15.49 -2.75 -3.21
C LEU A 181 14.98 -3.19 -4.59
N PHE A 182 15.84 -3.80 -5.40
CA PHE A 182 15.47 -4.23 -6.75
C PHE A 182 14.33 -5.26 -6.71
N ILE A 183 14.39 -6.24 -5.83
CA ILE A 183 13.34 -7.25 -5.67
C ILE A 183 12.06 -6.61 -5.12
N PHE A 184 12.17 -5.70 -4.15
CA PHE A 184 11.03 -4.94 -3.63
C PHE A 184 10.26 -4.24 -4.75
N PHE A 185 10.97 -3.45 -5.58
CA PHE A 185 10.34 -2.77 -6.72
C PHE A 185 9.76 -3.75 -7.74
N SER A 186 10.43 -4.86 -8.01
CA SER A 186 9.95 -5.87 -8.96
C SER A 186 8.63 -6.50 -8.54
N ILE A 187 8.43 -6.77 -7.25
CA ILE A 187 7.18 -7.34 -6.71
C ILE A 187 5.99 -6.40 -6.90
N PHE A 188 6.22 -5.07 -6.83
CA PHE A 188 5.14 -4.09 -6.92
C PHE A 188 4.89 -3.52 -8.32
N ILE A 189 5.81 -3.73 -9.27
CA ILE A 189 5.67 -3.28 -10.67
C ILE A 189 5.06 -4.39 -11.56
N CYS A 190 5.22 -5.68 -11.22
CA CYS A 190 4.58 -6.80 -11.90
C CYS A 190 3.16 -7.04 -11.40
#